data_b77d990b20b95f0fc60d62baa274881b
#
_entry.id   b77d990b20b95f0fc60d62baa274881b
#
_cell.length_a   1.000
_cell.length_b   1.000
_cell.length_c   1.000
_cell.angle_alpha   90.00
_cell.angle_beta   90.00
_cell.angle_gamma   90.00
#
_symmetry.space_group_name_H-M   'P 1'
#
loop_
_entity.id
_entity.type
_entity.pdbx_description
1 polymer ?
#
loop_
_entity_poly.entity_id
_entity_poly.type
_entity_poly.pdbx_seq_one_letter_code
_entity_poly.pdbx_strand_id
1 'polypeptide(L)'
;KKTAVKIAALLMILGSLSTTAFAFGAQGPIKAPVGSGIITPQWTNISTVVPSISASGNTLYPEAYVKAKSSTAKISGTLYLEKYAGGTWTTVNYWSFSGTGSVSVSKSHSGSANTEYRTRVIVTVGSEMANVTSASCKT
;
A
#
# COMPACT_ATOMS: atom_id res chain seq x y z
N LYS A 1 53.03 -1.54 -49.63
CA LYS A 1 53.30 -0.45 -48.68
C LYS A 1 52.23 -0.53 -47.62
N LYS A 2 52.52 -1.07 -46.77
CA LYS A 2 52.76 -1.01 -45.35
C LYS A 2 51.84 -0.08 -44.63
N THR A 3 50.85 -0.60 -44.16
CA THR A 3 50.06 0.09 -43.18
C THR A 3 50.08 -0.73 -41.91
N ALA A 4 50.81 -0.28 -41.03
CA ALA A 4 50.79 -0.78 -39.70
C ALA A 4 49.57 -0.27 -39.02
N VAL A 5 48.70 -1.12 -38.84
CA VAL A 5 47.54 -0.83 -38.03
C VAL A 5 47.93 -0.99 -36.57
N LYS A 6 47.87 0.05 -35.91
CA LYS A 6 48.20 0.07 -34.50
C LYS A 6 46.98 -0.24 -33.72
N ILE A 7 46.92 -1.41 -33.33
CA ILE A 7 45.95 -1.90 -32.44
C ILE A 7 46.49 -1.75 -31.03
N ALA A 8 46.28 -0.63 -30.49
CA ALA A 8 46.80 -0.39 -29.14
C ALA A 8 45.84 0.31 -28.21
N ALA A 9 44.65 0.41 -28.59
CA ALA A 9 43.74 1.23 -27.80
C ALA A 9 42.69 0.45 -27.06
N LEU A 10 42.91 -0.79 -26.91
CA LEU A 10 41.75 -1.56 -26.53
C LEU A 10 41.77 -2.10 -25.11
N LEU A 11 42.62 -1.61 -24.31
CA LEU A 11 42.76 -2.31 -23.04
C LEU A 11 42.31 -1.55 -21.81
N MET A 12 41.70 -0.48 -22.03
CA MET A 12 41.50 0.40 -20.89
C MET A 12 40.17 0.31 -20.23
N ILE A 13 39.42 -0.66 -20.54
CA ILE A 13 38.00 -0.54 -20.22
C ILE A 13 37.58 -1.38 -19.06
N LEU A 14 38.48 -2.13 -18.62
CA LEU A 14 38.07 -3.17 -17.71
C LEU A 14 38.10 -2.85 -16.25
N GLY A 15 38.59 -1.74 -15.94
CA GLY A 15 38.79 -1.46 -14.53
C GLY A 15 37.63 -0.87 -13.78
N SER A 16 36.68 -0.42 -14.50
CA SER A 16 35.70 0.45 -13.85
C SER A 16 34.44 -0.19 -13.41
N LEU A 17 34.37 -1.41 -13.68
CA LEU A 17 33.04 -2.00 -13.52
C LEU A 17 32.71 -2.58 -12.24
N SER A 18 33.65 -2.71 -11.53
CA SER A 18 33.49 -3.49 -10.37
C SER A 18 32.93 -2.76 -9.20
N THR A 19 32.92 -1.51 -9.31
CA THR A 19 32.72 -0.76 -8.09
C THR A 19 31.32 -0.52 -7.68
N THR A 20 30.49 -0.70 -8.58
CA THR A 20 29.14 -0.27 -8.29
C THR A 20 28.36 -1.21 -7.45
N ALA A 21 28.71 -2.39 -7.52
CA ALA A 21 27.95 -3.38 -6.85
C ALA A 21 27.98 -3.24 -5.32
N PHE A 22 28.99 -2.63 -4.93
CA PHE A 22 29.29 -2.65 -3.58
C PHE A 22 28.64 -1.67 -2.75
N ALA A 23 28.27 -0.62 -3.34
CA ALA A 23 27.46 0.34 -2.66
C ALA A 23 26.25 -0.32 -2.06
N PHE A 24 25.91 -1.40 -2.69
CA PHE A 24 24.82 -2.12 -2.16
C PHE A 24 25.11 -2.94 -0.97
N GLY A 25 26.17 -3.59 -1.00
CA GLY A 25 26.57 -4.37 0.13
C GLY A 25 26.73 -3.55 1.39
N ALA A 26 27.11 -2.34 1.22
CA ALA A 26 27.23 -1.43 2.34
C ALA A 26 25.90 -1.00 2.92
N GLN A 27 24.88 -1.15 2.17
CA GLN A 27 23.55 -0.88 2.69
C GLN A 27 22.91 -2.11 3.32
N GLY A 28 23.60 -3.17 3.27
CA GLY A 28 23.14 -4.39 3.84
C GLY A 28 22.67 -4.27 5.27
N PRO A 29 23.31 -3.57 6.11
CA PRO A 29 22.71 -3.24 7.37
C PRO A 29 21.95 -1.93 7.31
N ILE A 30 21.11 -1.77 6.38
CA ILE A 30 19.93 -1.07 6.77
C ILE A 30 19.39 -1.99 7.84
N LYS A 31 19.82 -1.76 9.00
CA LYS A 31 19.10 -2.15 10.16
C LYS A 31 17.69 -1.84 9.81
N ALA A 32 16.91 -2.84 9.56
CA ALA A 32 15.49 -2.69 9.69
C ALA A 32 15.35 -1.82 10.92
N PRO A 33 14.72 -0.68 10.83
CA PRO A 33 14.71 0.23 11.94
C PRO A 33 14.33 -0.61 13.12
N VAL A 34 15.27 -0.72 14.01
CA VAL A 34 15.10 -1.41 15.25
C VAL A 34 14.01 -0.61 15.92
N GLY A 35 12.84 -1.18 15.97
CA GLY A 35 11.70 -0.42 16.40
C GLY A 35 10.66 -0.11 15.36
N SER A 36 10.83 -0.49 14.09
CA SER A 36 9.69 -0.84 13.31
C SER A 36 9.18 -2.20 13.76
N GLY A 37 8.98 -2.31 15.01
CA GLY A 37 7.94 -3.16 15.45
C GLY A 37 6.73 -2.70 14.65
N ILE A 38 6.17 -3.58 13.87
CA ILE A 38 4.82 -3.42 13.42
C ILE A 38 4.07 -3.12 14.70
N ILE A 39 3.74 -1.86 14.90
CA ILE A 39 2.83 -1.51 15.97
C ILE A 39 1.51 -2.07 15.48
N THR A 40 1.31 -3.33 15.76
CA THR A 40 -0.01 -3.92 15.64
C THR A 40 -0.81 -3.21 16.71
N PRO A 41 -1.80 -2.40 16.33
CA PRO A 41 -2.63 -1.76 17.32
C PRO A 41 -3.16 -2.86 18.24
N GLN A 42 -2.92 -2.72 19.53
CA GLN A 42 -3.41 -3.71 20.49
C GLN A 42 -4.90 -3.46 20.72
N TRP A 43 -5.68 -3.83 19.75
CA TRP A 43 -7.12 -3.73 19.82
C TRP A 43 -7.68 -4.76 20.81
N THR A 44 -8.60 -4.33 21.63
CA THR A 44 -9.28 -5.16 22.61
C THR A 44 -10.42 -5.96 21.98
N ASN A 45 -11.22 -5.32 21.15
CA ASN A 45 -12.41 -5.90 20.54
C ASN A 45 -12.22 -6.25 19.06
N ILE A 46 -11.33 -5.54 18.38
CA ILE A 46 -11.02 -5.74 16.97
C ILE A 46 -9.92 -6.78 16.84
N SER A 47 -10.09 -7.75 15.97
CA SER A 47 -9.06 -8.71 15.58
C SER A 47 -8.29 -8.23 14.35
N THR A 48 -9.02 -7.75 13.35
CA THR A 48 -8.41 -7.41 12.05
C THR A 48 -9.24 -6.33 11.36
N VAL A 49 -8.57 -5.38 10.71
CA VAL A 49 -9.16 -4.43 9.76
C VAL A 49 -8.23 -4.36 8.56
N VAL A 50 -8.71 -4.77 7.40
CA VAL A 50 -7.91 -4.80 6.15
C VAL A 50 -8.70 -4.07 5.07
N PRO A 51 -8.44 -2.78 4.87
CA PRO A 51 -8.89 -2.10 3.66
C PRO A 51 -7.98 -2.46 2.49
N SER A 52 -8.54 -2.56 1.31
CA SER A 52 -7.81 -2.78 0.06
C SER A 52 -8.47 -2.03 -1.09
N ILE A 53 -7.72 -1.82 -2.15
CA ILE A 53 -8.22 -1.23 -3.38
C ILE A 53 -7.49 -1.83 -4.57
N SER A 54 -8.23 -2.08 -5.62
CA SER A 54 -7.70 -2.46 -6.91
C SER A 54 -8.37 -1.64 -8.02
N ALA A 55 -7.78 -1.63 -9.21
CA ALA A 55 -8.32 -0.95 -10.36
C ALA A 55 -8.26 -1.87 -11.59
N SER A 56 -9.27 -1.77 -12.45
CA SER A 56 -9.29 -2.37 -13.77
C SER A 56 -9.76 -1.31 -14.77
N GLY A 57 -8.82 -0.83 -15.60
CA GLY A 57 -9.05 0.40 -16.35
C GLY A 57 -9.38 1.55 -15.39
N ASN A 58 -10.46 2.24 -15.66
CA ASN A 58 -10.93 3.33 -14.80
C ASN A 58 -11.92 2.87 -13.71
N THR A 59 -12.20 1.58 -13.61
CA THR A 59 -13.06 1.06 -12.54
C THR A 59 -12.25 0.70 -11.32
N LEU A 60 -12.65 1.24 -10.19
CA LEU A 60 -12.05 1.01 -8.88
C LEU A 60 -12.88 0.02 -8.08
N TYR A 61 -12.22 -0.82 -7.32
CA TYR A 61 -12.83 -1.81 -6.43
C TYR A 61 -12.32 -1.59 -5.00
N PRO A 62 -12.91 -0.66 -4.26
CA PRO A 62 -12.63 -0.50 -2.85
C PRO A 62 -13.26 -1.63 -2.04
N GLU A 63 -12.47 -2.20 -1.15
CA GLU A 63 -12.88 -3.32 -0.32
C GLU A 63 -12.42 -3.14 1.12
N ALA A 64 -13.09 -3.81 2.03
CA ALA A 64 -12.65 -3.92 3.41
C ALA A 64 -13.09 -5.25 4.02
N TYR A 65 -12.21 -5.82 4.83
CA TYR A 65 -12.52 -6.93 5.71
C TYR A 65 -12.30 -6.50 7.16
N VAL A 66 -13.30 -6.72 7.98
CA VAL A 66 -13.26 -6.45 9.42
C VAL A 66 -13.62 -7.71 10.19
N LYS A 67 -12.83 -8.04 11.18
CA LYS A 67 -13.08 -9.15 12.09
C LYS A 67 -12.99 -8.68 13.53
N ALA A 68 -14.02 -8.97 14.30
CA ALA A 68 -14.02 -8.82 15.75
C ALA A 68 -13.38 -10.03 16.43
N LYS A 69 -12.92 -9.86 17.66
CA LYS A 69 -12.44 -10.99 18.48
C LYS A 69 -13.59 -11.89 18.95
N SER A 70 -14.74 -11.30 19.23
CA SER A 70 -15.97 -12.03 19.56
C SER A 70 -16.83 -12.20 18.33
N SER A 71 -17.32 -13.42 18.10
CA SER A 71 -18.23 -13.74 17.01
C SER A 71 -19.61 -13.08 17.16
N THR A 72 -19.94 -12.61 18.35
CA THR A 72 -21.21 -11.94 18.64
C THR A 72 -21.08 -10.41 18.70
N ALA A 73 -19.87 -9.88 18.60
CA ALA A 73 -19.66 -8.45 18.66
C ALA A 73 -20.26 -7.76 17.43
N LYS A 74 -20.96 -6.67 17.67
CA LYS A 74 -21.49 -5.82 16.59
C LYS A 74 -20.38 -4.99 15.98
N ILE A 75 -20.39 -4.93 14.66
CA ILE A 75 -19.48 -4.17 13.84
C ILE A 75 -20.30 -3.13 13.09
N SER A 76 -19.88 -1.89 13.12
CA SER A 76 -20.44 -0.83 12.28
C SER A 76 -19.32 0.07 11.78
N GLY A 77 -19.42 0.53 10.54
CA GLY A 77 -18.35 1.35 9.97
C GLY A 77 -18.71 1.98 8.64
N THR A 78 -17.75 2.70 8.10
CA THR A 78 -17.84 3.35 6.81
C THR A 78 -16.56 3.09 6.02
N LEU A 79 -16.76 2.68 4.78
CA LEU A 79 -15.71 2.52 3.77
C LEU A 79 -15.67 3.80 2.95
N TYR A 80 -14.54 4.48 2.91
CA TYR A 80 -14.30 5.68 2.13
C TYR A 80 -13.42 5.38 0.95
N LEU A 81 -13.77 5.90 -0.19
CA LEU A 81 -12.90 5.99 -1.36
C LEU A 81 -12.34 7.40 -1.42
N GLU A 82 -11.03 7.51 -1.42
CA GLU A 82 -10.32 8.78 -1.45
C GLU A 82 -9.47 8.90 -2.72
N LYS A 83 -9.43 10.11 -3.27
CA LYS A 83 -8.63 10.49 -4.43
C LYS A 83 -7.52 11.42 -4.00
N TYR A 84 -6.33 11.22 -4.54
CA TYR A 84 -5.22 12.15 -4.37
C TYR A 84 -5.27 13.24 -5.44
N ALA A 85 -5.35 14.48 -5.02
CA ALA A 85 -5.34 15.63 -5.91
C ALA A 85 -4.81 16.87 -5.18
N GLY A 86 -3.95 17.64 -5.84
CA GLY A 86 -3.43 18.88 -5.26
C GLY A 86 -2.63 18.70 -3.97
N GLY A 87 -1.98 17.53 -3.81
CA GLY A 87 -1.20 17.24 -2.61
C GLY A 87 -2.01 16.70 -1.43
N THR A 88 -3.30 16.49 -1.59
CA THR A 88 -4.19 16.04 -0.52
C THR A 88 -5.09 14.88 -0.94
N TRP A 89 -5.52 14.10 0.05
CA TRP A 89 -6.52 13.05 -0.13
C TRP A 89 -7.91 13.62 0.15
N THR A 90 -8.81 13.45 -0.79
CA THR A 90 -10.21 13.88 -0.68
C THR A 90 -11.15 12.72 -0.89
N THR A 91 -12.19 12.63 -0.06
CA THR A 91 -13.23 11.60 -0.21
C THR A 91 -14.05 11.86 -1.47
N VAL A 92 -14.17 10.85 -2.33
CA VAL A 92 -14.99 10.92 -3.54
C VAL A 92 -16.26 10.10 -3.42
N ASN A 93 -16.26 9.09 -2.56
CA ASN A 93 -17.44 8.31 -2.23
C ASN A 93 -17.29 7.60 -0.88
N TYR A 94 -18.40 7.14 -0.31
CA TYR A 94 -18.39 6.36 0.92
C TYR A 94 -19.59 5.43 1.01
N TRP A 95 -19.46 4.34 1.76
CA TRP A 95 -20.50 3.35 1.98
C TRP A 95 -20.48 2.90 3.43
N SER A 96 -21.64 2.95 4.08
CA SER A 96 -21.79 2.41 5.42
C SER A 96 -21.94 0.89 5.36
N PHE A 97 -21.45 0.22 6.39
CA PHE A 97 -21.59 -1.21 6.56
C PHE A 97 -21.80 -1.58 8.02
N SER A 98 -22.43 -2.73 8.25
CA SER A 98 -22.60 -3.29 9.59
C SER A 98 -22.70 -4.82 9.52
N GLY A 99 -22.45 -5.46 10.64
CA GLY A 99 -22.55 -6.90 10.78
C GLY A 99 -22.21 -7.37 12.18
N THR A 100 -22.00 -8.66 12.33
CA THR A 100 -21.69 -9.29 13.61
C THR A 100 -20.53 -10.28 13.43
N GLY A 101 -19.54 -10.21 14.28
CA GLY A 101 -18.37 -11.08 14.27
C GLY A 101 -17.37 -10.78 13.15
N SER A 102 -17.83 -10.74 11.92
CA SER A 102 -17.02 -10.34 10.76
C SER A 102 -17.87 -9.72 9.65
N VAL A 103 -17.25 -8.83 8.85
CA VAL A 103 -17.89 -8.16 7.72
C VAL A 103 -16.91 -8.06 6.58
N SER A 104 -17.34 -8.42 5.38
CA SER A 104 -16.66 -8.11 4.13
C SER A 104 -17.47 -7.13 3.32
N VAL A 105 -16.83 -6.10 2.81
CA VAL A 105 -17.46 -5.06 1.98
C VAL A 105 -16.69 -4.97 0.68
N SER A 106 -17.38 -5.04 -0.44
CA SER A 106 -16.81 -4.84 -1.77
C SER A 106 -17.72 -3.90 -2.54
N LYS A 107 -17.14 -2.88 -3.15
CA LYS A 107 -17.85 -1.87 -3.93
C LYS A 107 -17.13 -1.64 -5.25
N SER A 108 -17.80 -0.95 -6.16
CA SER A 108 -17.22 -0.48 -7.40
C SER A 108 -17.51 1.00 -7.60
N HIS A 109 -16.59 1.71 -8.26
CA HIS A 109 -16.72 3.13 -8.55
C HIS A 109 -15.93 3.47 -9.81
N SER A 110 -16.47 4.34 -10.65
CA SER A 110 -15.74 4.85 -11.80
C SER A 110 -14.79 5.95 -11.41
N GLY A 111 -13.50 5.72 -11.62
CA GLY A 111 -12.46 6.70 -11.37
C GLY A 111 -12.11 7.53 -12.60
N SER A 112 -11.26 8.53 -12.40
CA SER A 112 -10.64 9.30 -13.48
C SER A 112 -9.32 8.65 -13.88
N ALA A 113 -8.99 8.67 -15.17
CA ALA A 113 -7.71 8.14 -15.66
C ALA A 113 -6.51 8.84 -15.03
N ASN A 114 -5.40 8.12 -14.91
CA ASN A 114 -4.15 8.63 -14.36
C ASN A 114 -4.25 9.25 -12.96
N THR A 115 -5.17 8.77 -12.16
CA THR A 115 -5.46 9.30 -10.85
C THR A 115 -5.19 8.26 -9.77
N GLU A 116 -4.64 8.68 -8.66
CA GLU A 116 -4.32 7.83 -7.53
C GLU A 116 -5.47 7.80 -6.52
N TYR A 117 -5.82 6.59 -6.09
CA TYR A 117 -6.91 6.33 -5.16
C TYR A 117 -6.47 5.42 -4.02
N ARG A 118 -7.14 5.55 -2.90
CA ARG A 118 -7.01 4.66 -1.75
C ARG A 118 -8.34 4.44 -1.05
N THR A 119 -8.39 3.41 -0.24
CA THR A 119 -9.52 3.10 0.61
C THR A 119 -9.17 3.43 2.06
N ARG A 120 -10.10 4.03 2.78
CA ARG A 120 -10.01 4.26 4.22
C ARG A 120 -11.24 3.71 4.91
N VAL A 121 -11.04 3.02 6.01
CA VAL A 121 -12.10 2.44 6.82
C VAL A 121 -12.10 3.07 8.19
N ILE A 122 -13.25 3.55 8.61
CA ILE A 122 -13.52 3.88 10.01
C ILE A 122 -14.53 2.86 10.50
N VAL A 123 -14.20 2.12 11.53
CA VAL A 123 -15.03 1.04 12.05
C VAL A 123 -15.06 1.08 13.58
N THR A 124 -16.21 0.75 14.13
CA THR A 124 -16.44 0.60 15.57
C THR A 124 -16.85 -0.83 15.86
N VAL A 125 -16.22 -1.43 16.84
CA VAL A 125 -16.56 -2.75 17.39
C VAL A 125 -16.70 -2.63 18.91
N GLY A 126 -17.91 -2.75 19.39
CA GLY A 126 -18.21 -2.42 20.78
C GLY A 126 -17.95 -0.93 21.05
N SER A 127 -17.05 -0.63 21.96
CA SER A 127 -16.59 0.74 22.27
C SER A 127 -15.29 1.13 21.59
N GLU A 128 -14.68 0.22 20.83
CA GLU A 128 -13.39 0.43 20.20
C GLU A 128 -13.54 0.90 18.76
N MET A 129 -12.81 1.95 18.39
CA MET A 129 -12.82 2.51 17.05
C MET A 129 -11.44 2.36 16.40
N ALA A 130 -11.43 2.00 15.12
CA ALA A 130 -10.23 1.97 14.30
C ALA A 130 -10.42 2.81 13.04
N ASN A 131 -9.33 3.44 12.60
CA ASN A 131 -9.23 4.18 11.35
C ASN A 131 -8.00 3.64 10.60
N VAL A 132 -8.23 2.94 9.52
CA VAL A 132 -7.20 2.22 8.77
C VAL A 132 -7.28 2.57 7.29
N THR A 133 -6.13 2.78 6.67
CA THR A 133 -6.02 3.16 5.26
C THR A 133 -5.28 2.07 4.48
N SER A 134 -5.71 1.80 3.26
CA SER A 134 -5.04 0.88 2.35
C SER A 134 -3.79 1.49 1.70
N ALA A 135 -2.98 0.68 1.04
CA ALA A 135 -2.10 1.17 0.01
C ALA A 135 -2.93 1.85 -1.09
N SER A 136 -2.30 2.70 -1.90
CA SER A 136 -2.96 3.34 -3.03
C SER A 136 -2.83 2.51 -4.31
N CYS A 137 -3.75 2.74 -5.25
CA CYS A 137 -3.64 2.25 -6.61
C CYS A 137 -3.85 3.41 -7.60
N LYS A 138 -3.36 3.25 -8.81
CA LYS A 138 -3.52 4.22 -9.88
C LYS A 138 -4.38 3.62 -11.00
N THR A 139 -5.32 4.40 -11.51
CA THR A 139 -6.11 4.08 -12.72
C THR A 139 -5.36 4.39 -13.98
#